data_84d710d342db5626c1552ad66286de05
#
_entry.id   84d710d342db5626c1552ad66286de05
#
_cell.length_a   1.000
_cell.length_b   1.000
_cell.length_c   1.000
_cell.angle_alpha   90.00
_cell.angle_beta   90.00
_cell.angle_gamma   90.00
#
_symmetry.space_group_name_H-M   'P 1'
#
loop_
_entity.id
_entity.type
_entity.pdbx_description
1 polymer ?
#
loop_
_entity_poly.entity_id
_entity_poly.type
_entity_poly.pdbx_seq_one_letter_code
_entity_poly.pdbx_strand_id
1 'polypeptide(L)'
;SRPDPEPTVKAVLDAARAGSAHAHLAIICGPPGVGKSAAAAQLAESIPHSCCIDKDKTAAGFVLQAARDRGLESSMAYGTDHYWEVLRPLEYAGPTALACDNLVGTRLVLLIGGWGPELSVPSLWTGLRQKITPARLSVLHLDAPPLEIWRQRMAARGSRNDSPWFENFAAAVTALPIWEGAVCIPTDRPLHGVIQTMLNALA
;
A
#
# COMPACT_ATOMS: atom_id res chain seq x y z
N SER A 1 15.60 -10.74 -11.76
CA SER A 1 16.08 -10.16 -10.49
C SER A 1 14.91 -9.49 -9.76
N ARG A 2 14.99 -9.44 -8.46
CA ARG A 2 13.99 -8.73 -7.63
C ARG A 2 14.17 -7.23 -7.85
N PRO A 3 13.09 -6.45 -8.02
CA PRO A 3 13.22 -5.00 -8.16
C PRO A 3 13.90 -4.39 -6.93
N ASP A 4 14.73 -3.38 -7.15
CA ASP A 4 15.39 -2.62 -6.09
C ASP A 4 14.38 -1.67 -5.43
N PRO A 5 14.09 -1.76 -4.12
CA PRO A 5 13.19 -0.85 -3.43
C PRO A 5 13.82 0.52 -3.08
N GLU A 6 15.14 0.65 -3.10
CA GLU A 6 15.85 1.83 -2.59
C GLU A 6 15.43 3.16 -3.24
N PRO A 7 15.20 3.28 -4.57
CA PRO A 7 14.71 4.52 -5.15
C PRO A 7 13.37 4.98 -4.56
N THR A 8 12.44 4.04 -4.32
CA THR A 8 11.14 4.32 -3.71
C THR A 8 11.29 4.69 -2.24
N VAL A 9 12.11 3.95 -1.50
CA VAL A 9 12.40 4.24 -0.08
C VAL A 9 12.90 5.67 0.08
N LYS A 10 13.92 6.05 -0.72
CA LYS A 10 14.47 7.40 -0.69
C LYS A 10 13.40 8.45 -0.99
N ALA A 11 12.62 8.26 -2.05
CA ALA A 11 11.61 9.23 -2.48
C ALA A 11 10.51 9.43 -1.42
N VAL A 12 10.06 8.35 -0.76
CA VAL A 12 9.08 8.40 0.32
C VAL A 12 9.63 9.16 1.53
N LEU A 13 10.86 8.86 1.94
CA LEU A 13 11.50 9.55 3.08
C LEU A 13 11.78 11.03 2.81
N ASP A 14 12.12 11.38 1.57
CA ASP A 14 12.30 12.77 1.15
C ASP A 14 10.96 13.55 1.12
N ALA A 15 9.87 12.87 0.83
CA ALA A 15 8.53 13.45 0.79
C ALA A 15 7.87 13.58 2.18
N ALA A 16 8.32 12.79 3.15
CA ALA A 16 7.72 12.73 4.49
C ALA A 16 8.04 13.99 5.31
N ARG A 17 7.03 14.47 6.05
CA ARG A 17 7.11 15.67 6.92
C ARG A 17 6.41 15.41 8.25
N ALA A 18 6.81 16.17 9.28
CA ALA A 18 6.23 16.11 10.61
C ALA A 18 4.72 16.41 10.60
N GLY A 19 3.97 15.63 11.35
CA GLY A 19 2.54 15.84 11.58
C GLY A 19 2.23 16.33 12.99
N SER A 20 0.97 16.58 13.30
CA SER A 20 0.49 16.95 14.63
C SER A 20 0.60 15.79 15.61
N ALA A 21 0.82 16.07 16.90
CA ALA A 21 1.05 15.08 17.96
C ALA A 21 -0.11 14.07 18.14
N HIS A 22 -1.33 14.46 17.81
CA HIS A 22 -2.51 13.60 17.92
C HIS A 22 -2.96 13.02 16.58
N ALA A 23 -2.27 13.36 15.47
CA ALA A 23 -2.53 12.78 14.16
C ALA A 23 -1.92 11.37 14.06
N HIS A 24 -2.47 10.56 13.17
CA HIS A 24 -2.06 9.18 13.00
C HIS A 24 -2.01 8.83 11.51
N LEU A 25 -0.85 8.39 11.03
CA LEU A 25 -0.70 7.80 9.72
C LEU A 25 -0.80 6.28 9.83
N ALA A 26 -1.80 5.70 9.18
CA ALA A 26 -1.94 4.26 9.03
C ALA A 26 -1.69 3.86 7.58
N ILE A 27 -0.62 3.12 7.35
CA ILE A 27 -0.31 2.50 6.06
C ILE A 27 -1.15 1.24 5.93
N ILE A 28 -1.99 1.16 4.90
CA ILE A 28 -2.77 -0.04 4.56
C ILE A 28 -2.09 -0.70 3.37
N CYS A 29 -1.38 -1.77 3.61
CA CYS A 29 -0.54 -2.46 2.63
C CYS A 29 -0.95 -3.92 2.42
N GLY A 30 -0.31 -4.58 1.47
CA GLY A 30 -0.57 -5.98 1.13
C GLY A 30 -0.81 -6.22 -0.36
N PRO A 31 -0.95 -7.49 -0.78
CA PRO A 31 -1.05 -7.87 -2.18
C PRO A 31 -2.28 -7.29 -2.90
N PRO A 32 -2.31 -7.29 -4.24
CA PRO A 32 -3.52 -6.94 -4.97
C PRO A 32 -4.65 -7.96 -4.68
N GLY A 33 -5.90 -7.49 -4.67
CA GLY A 33 -7.07 -8.37 -4.48
C GLY A 33 -7.40 -8.74 -3.03
N VAL A 34 -6.62 -8.33 -2.03
CA VAL A 34 -6.92 -8.64 -0.60
C VAL A 34 -7.99 -7.75 0.02
N GLY A 35 -8.42 -6.68 -0.65
CA GLY A 35 -9.51 -5.83 -0.18
C GLY A 35 -9.08 -4.52 0.51
N LYS A 36 -7.84 -4.06 0.34
CA LYS A 36 -7.31 -2.83 0.98
C LYS A 36 -8.22 -1.62 0.87
N SER A 37 -8.63 -1.26 -0.36
CA SER A 37 -9.44 -0.05 -0.59
C SER A 37 -10.84 -0.17 0.03
N ALA A 38 -11.46 -1.35 0.00
CA ALA A 38 -12.75 -1.60 0.63
C ALA A 38 -12.64 -1.52 2.17
N ALA A 39 -11.59 -2.13 2.73
CA ALA A 39 -11.34 -2.08 4.17
C ALA A 39 -11.06 -0.64 4.65
N ALA A 40 -10.23 0.11 3.92
CA ALA A 40 -9.92 1.49 4.25
C ALA A 40 -11.15 2.40 4.16
N ALA A 41 -12.00 2.24 3.15
CA ALA A 41 -13.23 3.02 3.00
C ALA A 41 -14.18 2.78 4.18
N GLN A 42 -14.43 1.52 4.54
CA GLN A 42 -15.30 1.18 5.67
C GLN A 42 -14.71 1.60 7.02
N LEU A 43 -13.39 1.50 7.17
CA LEU A 43 -12.70 1.97 8.37
C LEU A 43 -12.85 3.49 8.51
N ALA A 44 -12.71 4.25 7.41
CA ALA A 44 -12.89 5.70 7.41
C ALA A 44 -14.32 6.12 7.75
N GLU A 45 -15.33 5.36 7.32
CA GLU A 45 -16.73 5.60 7.72
C GLU A 45 -16.96 5.41 9.21
N SER A 46 -16.16 4.54 9.85
CA SER A 46 -16.28 4.19 11.26
C SER A 46 -15.52 5.15 12.20
N ILE A 47 -14.57 5.91 11.68
CA ILE A 47 -13.69 6.79 12.48
C ILE A 47 -13.89 8.25 12.06
N PRO A 48 -14.45 9.11 12.94
CA PRO A 48 -14.54 10.55 12.68
C PRO A 48 -13.15 11.16 12.40
N HIS A 49 -13.12 12.20 11.58
CA HIS A 49 -11.88 12.90 11.22
C HIS A 49 -10.81 12.00 10.58
N SER A 50 -11.23 11.06 9.73
CA SER A 50 -10.34 10.24 8.92
C SER A 50 -10.39 10.62 7.44
N CYS A 51 -9.34 10.27 6.70
CA CYS A 51 -9.31 10.37 5.25
C CYS A 51 -8.53 9.22 4.63
N CYS A 52 -8.91 8.85 3.39
CA CYS A 52 -8.25 7.82 2.61
C CYS A 52 -7.47 8.44 1.45
N ILE A 53 -6.21 8.04 1.31
CA ILE A 53 -5.36 8.38 0.17
C ILE A 53 -4.92 7.07 -0.46
N ASP A 54 -5.41 6.80 -1.68
CA ASP A 54 -5.09 5.59 -2.43
C ASP A 54 -4.10 5.95 -3.55
N LYS A 55 -2.89 5.35 -3.51
CA LYS A 55 -1.85 5.66 -4.48
C LYS A 55 -2.28 5.36 -5.92
N ASP A 56 -3.09 4.31 -6.13
CA ASP A 56 -3.56 3.96 -7.47
C ASP A 56 -4.51 5.03 -8.03
N LYS A 57 -5.35 5.62 -7.18
CA LYS A 57 -6.23 6.72 -7.58
C LYS A 57 -5.49 8.02 -7.85
N THR A 58 -4.36 8.23 -7.21
CA THR A 58 -3.56 9.45 -7.38
C THR A 58 -2.60 9.38 -8.56
N ALA A 59 -2.09 8.21 -8.92
CA ALA A 59 -0.95 8.10 -9.83
C ALA A 59 -1.11 7.11 -10.99
N ALA A 60 -2.02 6.13 -10.93
CA ALA A 60 -2.13 5.09 -11.94
C ALA A 60 -2.32 5.64 -13.37
N GLY A 61 -3.09 6.71 -13.52
CA GLY A 61 -3.31 7.35 -14.82
C GLY A 61 -2.01 7.86 -15.46
N PHE A 62 -1.12 8.44 -14.66
CA PHE A 62 0.19 8.91 -15.13
C PHE A 62 1.12 7.76 -15.52
N VAL A 63 1.13 6.68 -14.73
CA VAL A 63 1.92 5.47 -15.03
C VAL A 63 1.47 4.83 -16.35
N LEU A 64 0.16 4.69 -16.54
CA LEU A 64 -0.40 4.16 -17.79
C LEU A 64 -0.12 5.08 -18.99
N GLN A 65 -0.18 6.39 -18.82
CA GLN A 65 0.14 7.34 -19.89
C GLN A 65 1.63 7.25 -20.26
N ALA A 66 2.51 7.23 -19.28
CA ALA A 66 3.96 7.08 -19.52
C ALA A 66 4.30 5.78 -20.26
N ALA A 67 3.57 4.69 -20.00
CA ALA A 67 3.70 3.45 -20.76
C ALA A 67 3.28 3.62 -22.23
N ARG A 68 2.12 4.25 -22.48
CA ARG A 68 1.63 4.54 -23.85
C ARG A 68 2.60 5.41 -24.63
N ASP A 69 3.15 6.46 -24.01
CA ASP A 69 4.10 7.37 -24.63
C ASP A 69 5.40 6.66 -25.06
N ARG A 70 5.68 5.50 -24.48
CA ARG A 70 6.79 4.60 -24.82
C ARG A 70 6.37 3.45 -25.75
N GLY A 71 5.15 3.45 -26.25
CA GLY A 71 4.62 2.39 -27.12
C GLY A 71 4.40 1.04 -26.42
N LEU A 72 4.23 1.05 -25.10
CA LEU A 72 4.00 -0.16 -24.31
C LEU A 72 2.51 -0.42 -24.11
N GLU A 73 2.13 -1.70 -24.09
CA GLU A 73 0.80 -2.11 -23.66
C GLU A 73 0.58 -1.80 -22.16
N SER A 74 -0.65 -1.44 -21.80
CA SER A 74 -1.01 -1.10 -20.41
C SER A 74 -0.68 -2.23 -19.41
N SER A 75 -0.75 -3.49 -19.85
CA SER A 75 -0.39 -4.67 -19.06
C SER A 75 1.09 -4.72 -18.67
N MET A 76 1.95 -4.01 -19.40
CA MET A 76 3.40 -3.94 -19.18
C MET A 76 3.83 -2.70 -18.38
N ALA A 77 2.91 -1.78 -18.10
CA ALA A 77 3.23 -0.49 -17.50
C ALA A 77 4.02 -0.59 -16.18
N TYR A 78 3.67 -1.57 -15.34
CA TYR A 78 4.26 -1.81 -14.02
C TYR A 78 5.42 -2.83 -14.01
N GLY A 79 5.84 -3.33 -15.15
CA GLY A 79 6.85 -4.39 -15.28
C GLY A 79 8.20 -3.94 -15.84
N THR A 80 8.40 -2.64 -16.07
CA THR A 80 9.61 -2.09 -16.69
C THR A 80 10.61 -1.55 -15.67
N ASP A 81 11.91 -1.54 -16.03
CA ASP A 81 12.94 -0.90 -15.20
C ASP A 81 12.62 0.59 -14.99
N HIS A 82 12.15 1.28 -16.04
CA HIS A 82 11.72 2.67 -15.93
C HIS A 82 10.61 2.88 -14.90
N TYR A 83 9.65 1.97 -14.81
CA TYR A 83 8.63 2.04 -13.76
C TYR A 83 9.29 1.94 -12.37
N TRP A 84 10.15 0.96 -12.16
CA TRP A 84 10.77 0.72 -10.87
C TRP A 84 11.74 1.80 -10.43
N GLU A 85 12.53 2.34 -11.37
CA GLU A 85 13.56 3.32 -11.08
C GLU A 85 13.06 4.78 -11.06
N VAL A 86 12.02 5.08 -11.84
CA VAL A 86 11.57 6.47 -12.05
C VAL A 86 10.14 6.70 -11.61
N LEU A 87 9.18 5.91 -12.13
CA LEU A 87 7.76 6.19 -11.91
C LEU A 87 7.26 5.75 -10.53
N ARG A 88 7.70 4.57 -10.08
CA ARG A 88 7.31 4.04 -8.76
C ARG A 88 7.75 4.93 -7.59
N PRO A 89 8.97 5.49 -7.56
CA PRO A 89 9.34 6.48 -6.56
C PRO A 89 8.37 7.65 -6.49
N LEU A 90 7.95 8.20 -7.63
CA LEU A 90 7.00 9.31 -7.72
C LEU A 90 5.58 8.88 -7.30
N GLU A 91 5.16 7.68 -7.71
CA GLU A 91 3.86 7.09 -7.39
C GLU A 91 3.66 6.92 -5.87
N TYR A 92 4.72 6.71 -5.11
CA TYR A 92 4.66 6.59 -3.66
C TYR A 92 4.99 7.89 -2.92
N ALA A 93 5.90 8.72 -3.44
CA ALA A 93 6.26 9.99 -2.84
C ALA A 93 5.11 11.00 -2.83
N GLY A 94 4.38 11.14 -3.93
CA GLY A 94 3.26 12.08 -4.04
C GLY A 94 2.17 11.82 -2.99
N PRO A 95 1.59 10.60 -2.92
CA PRO A 95 0.62 10.25 -1.88
C PRO A 95 1.17 10.37 -0.46
N THR A 96 2.47 10.09 -0.23
CA THR A 96 3.10 10.28 1.07
C THR A 96 3.14 11.75 1.47
N ALA A 97 3.52 12.65 0.55
CA ALA A 97 3.49 14.08 0.79
C ALA A 97 2.08 14.56 1.13
N LEU A 98 1.08 14.14 0.34
CA LEU A 98 -0.33 14.46 0.57
C LEU A 98 -0.82 13.93 1.92
N ALA A 99 -0.41 12.72 2.30
CA ALA A 99 -0.73 12.14 3.59
C ALA A 99 -0.15 12.99 4.73
N CYS A 100 1.11 13.40 4.63
CA CYS A 100 1.75 14.26 5.63
C CYS A 100 1.07 15.62 5.76
N ASP A 101 0.62 16.24 4.66
CA ASP A 101 -0.13 17.50 4.70
C ASP A 101 -1.48 17.36 5.41
N ASN A 102 -2.01 16.14 5.48
CA ASN A 102 -3.24 15.82 6.17
C ASN A 102 -3.06 15.34 7.62
N LEU A 103 -1.83 15.20 8.12
CA LEU A 103 -1.55 14.84 9.51
C LEU A 103 -1.73 16.05 10.45
N VAL A 104 -2.95 16.53 10.56
CA VAL A 104 -3.31 17.73 11.32
C VAL A 104 -4.34 17.41 12.41
N GLY A 105 -4.25 18.10 13.54
CA GLY A 105 -5.16 17.88 14.68
C GLY A 105 -5.14 16.44 15.16
N THR A 106 -6.30 15.80 15.18
CA THR A 106 -6.52 14.38 15.59
C THR A 106 -6.80 13.46 14.41
N ARG A 107 -6.47 13.88 13.17
CA ARG A 107 -6.85 13.15 11.96
C ARG A 107 -6.14 11.81 11.85
N LEU A 108 -6.90 10.78 11.51
CA LEU A 108 -6.38 9.51 11.01
C LEU A 108 -6.27 9.58 9.48
N VAL A 109 -5.08 9.40 8.95
CA VAL A 109 -4.82 9.32 7.51
C VAL A 109 -4.54 7.87 7.13
N LEU A 110 -5.37 7.31 6.25
CA LEU A 110 -5.22 5.95 5.71
C LEU A 110 -4.53 6.06 4.35
N LEU A 111 -3.25 5.70 4.28
CA LEU A 111 -2.47 5.68 3.04
C LEU A 111 -2.43 4.26 2.49
N ILE A 112 -3.08 4.06 1.34
CA ILE A 112 -3.32 2.75 0.75
C ILE A 112 -2.34 2.51 -0.40
N GLY A 113 -1.65 1.36 -0.37
CA GLY A 113 -0.73 0.94 -1.42
C GLY A 113 -0.33 -0.53 -1.29
N GLY A 114 0.34 -1.08 -2.29
CA GLY A 114 0.86 -2.46 -2.21
C GLY A 114 2.08 -2.56 -1.32
N TRP A 115 3.00 -1.62 -1.48
CA TRP A 115 4.31 -1.55 -0.81
C TRP A 115 5.23 -2.74 -1.05
N GLY A 116 4.86 -3.73 -1.78
CA GLY A 116 5.63 -4.89 -2.26
C GLY A 116 7.05 -5.07 -1.65
N PRO A 117 8.11 -4.84 -2.44
CA PRO A 117 9.48 -5.01 -1.95
C PRO A 117 9.86 -4.09 -0.79
N GLU A 118 9.29 -2.89 -0.71
CA GLU A 118 9.54 -1.90 0.34
C GLU A 118 9.10 -2.39 1.73
N LEU A 119 8.16 -3.34 1.81
CA LEU A 119 7.74 -3.94 3.08
C LEU A 119 8.89 -4.63 3.83
N SER A 120 9.89 -5.09 3.11
CA SER A 120 11.05 -5.77 3.70
C SER A 120 12.19 -4.82 4.10
N VAL A 121 12.01 -3.50 3.96
CA VAL A 121 13.07 -2.50 4.22
C VAL A 121 12.82 -1.79 5.56
N PRO A 122 13.45 -2.22 6.68
CA PRO A 122 13.19 -1.63 8.00
C PRO A 122 13.49 -0.14 8.08
N SER A 123 14.51 0.33 7.35
CA SER A 123 14.92 1.74 7.32
C SER A 123 13.83 2.66 6.78
N LEU A 124 12.97 2.18 5.86
CA LEU A 124 11.80 2.93 5.40
C LEU A 124 10.85 3.23 6.58
N TRP A 125 10.46 2.22 7.33
CA TRP A 125 9.43 2.34 8.36
C TRP A 125 9.93 3.09 9.58
N THR A 126 11.17 2.83 10.00
CA THR A 126 11.81 3.57 11.09
C THR A 126 12.06 5.03 10.70
N GLY A 127 12.52 5.26 9.48
CA GLY A 127 12.73 6.60 8.93
C GLY A 127 11.41 7.37 8.76
N LEU A 128 10.37 6.74 8.24
CA LEU A 128 9.04 7.36 8.10
C LEU A 128 8.47 7.75 9.47
N ARG A 129 8.58 6.86 10.47
CA ARG A 129 8.18 7.16 11.86
C ARG A 129 8.89 8.38 12.40
N GLN A 130 10.21 8.48 12.19
CA GLN A 130 10.99 9.65 12.63
C GLN A 130 10.57 10.93 11.90
N LYS A 131 10.38 10.87 10.59
CA LYS A 131 10.02 12.03 9.76
C LYS A 131 8.66 12.61 10.10
N ILE A 132 7.67 11.78 10.42
CA ILE A 132 6.32 12.26 10.74
C ILE A 132 6.13 12.63 12.22
N THR A 133 7.12 12.34 13.08
CA THR A 133 7.06 12.68 14.51
C THR A 133 6.70 14.17 14.70
N PRO A 134 5.76 14.51 15.61
CA PRO A 134 5.16 13.69 16.67
C PRO A 134 3.90 12.89 16.27
N ALA A 135 3.46 12.88 15.01
CA ALA A 135 2.36 12.02 14.59
C ALA A 135 2.71 10.52 14.75
N ARG A 136 1.71 9.69 14.98
CA ARG A 136 1.86 8.23 15.11
C ARG A 136 1.95 7.55 13.74
N LEU A 137 2.68 6.44 13.66
CA LEU A 137 2.71 5.54 12.50
C LEU A 137 2.21 4.15 12.90
N SER A 138 1.29 3.61 12.12
CA SER A 138 0.95 2.17 12.10
C SER A 138 1.08 1.62 10.68
N VAL A 139 1.57 0.41 10.55
CA VAL A 139 1.65 -0.32 9.28
C VAL A 139 0.76 -1.55 9.41
N LEU A 140 -0.33 -1.59 8.65
CA LEU A 140 -1.32 -2.68 8.66
C LEU A 140 -1.18 -3.46 7.35
N HIS A 141 -0.66 -4.68 7.44
CA HIS A 141 -0.53 -5.57 6.29
C HIS A 141 -1.76 -6.48 6.21
N LEU A 142 -2.56 -6.32 5.17
CA LEU A 142 -3.65 -7.22 4.86
C LEU A 142 -3.10 -8.45 4.15
N ASP A 143 -3.15 -9.59 4.83
CA ASP A 143 -2.58 -10.84 4.34
C ASP A 143 -3.40 -11.40 3.16
N ALA A 144 -2.73 -12.12 2.26
CA ALA A 144 -3.41 -12.85 1.23
C ALA A 144 -4.31 -13.95 1.85
N PRO A 145 -5.56 -14.09 1.39
CA PRO A 145 -6.39 -15.21 1.79
C PRO A 145 -5.88 -16.52 1.12
N PRO A 146 -6.45 -17.69 1.48
CA PRO A 146 -6.16 -18.93 0.76
C PRO A 146 -6.27 -18.79 -0.76
N LEU A 147 -5.43 -19.49 -1.49
CA LEU A 147 -5.18 -19.30 -2.93
C LEU A 147 -6.48 -19.25 -3.77
N GLU A 148 -7.42 -20.15 -3.49
CA GLU A 148 -8.68 -20.21 -4.23
C GLU A 148 -9.56 -18.97 -4.02
N ILE A 149 -9.68 -18.51 -2.78
CA ILE A 149 -10.41 -17.28 -2.44
C ILE A 149 -9.75 -16.08 -3.10
N TRP A 150 -8.42 -16.04 -3.10
CA TRP A 150 -7.67 -14.95 -3.70
C TRP A 150 -7.86 -14.92 -5.22
N ARG A 151 -7.79 -16.09 -5.88
CA ARG A 151 -8.07 -16.23 -7.31
C ARG A 151 -9.45 -15.71 -7.69
N GLN A 152 -10.48 -16.09 -6.93
CA GLN A 152 -11.85 -15.61 -7.13
C GLN A 152 -11.97 -14.09 -7.00
N ARG A 153 -11.30 -13.49 -6.02
CA ARG A 153 -11.26 -12.03 -5.85
C ARG A 153 -10.55 -11.34 -7.01
N MET A 154 -9.46 -11.91 -7.53
CA MET A 154 -8.77 -11.39 -8.70
C MET A 154 -9.63 -11.48 -9.94
N ALA A 155 -10.32 -12.61 -10.15
CA ALA A 155 -11.27 -12.79 -11.25
C ALA A 155 -12.41 -11.76 -11.21
N ALA A 156 -13.03 -11.56 -10.05
CA ALA A 156 -14.10 -10.59 -9.85
C ALA A 156 -13.71 -9.15 -10.19
N ARG A 157 -12.41 -8.82 -10.10
CA ARG A 157 -11.86 -7.51 -10.49
C ARG A 157 -11.45 -7.42 -11.96
N GLY A 158 -11.63 -8.49 -12.75
CA GLY A 158 -11.10 -8.59 -14.11
C GLY A 158 -9.57 -8.62 -14.19
N SER A 159 -8.91 -8.95 -13.07
CA SER A 159 -7.45 -9.08 -13.03
C SER A 159 -7.02 -10.46 -13.51
N ARG A 160 -5.76 -10.55 -14.03
CA ARG A 160 -5.21 -11.82 -14.49
C ARG A 160 -5.21 -12.87 -13.37
N ASN A 161 -5.72 -14.05 -13.65
CA ASN A 161 -5.91 -15.14 -12.68
C ASN A 161 -5.73 -16.55 -13.29
N ASP A 162 -5.19 -16.64 -14.51
CA ASP A 162 -4.95 -17.89 -15.21
C ASP A 162 -3.79 -18.68 -14.59
N SER A 163 -3.90 -20.01 -14.59
CA SER A 163 -2.82 -20.92 -14.20
C SER A 163 -1.84 -21.14 -15.36
N PRO A 164 -0.54 -21.33 -15.12
CA PRO A 164 0.15 -21.32 -13.82
C PRO A 164 0.60 -19.92 -13.38
N TRP A 165 0.22 -18.87 -14.12
CA TRP A 165 0.68 -17.52 -13.80
C TRP A 165 0.27 -17.08 -12.39
N PHE A 166 -0.98 -17.33 -12.00
CA PHE A 166 -1.50 -16.88 -10.71
C PHE A 166 -0.79 -17.59 -9.54
N GLU A 167 -0.51 -18.88 -9.64
CA GLU A 167 0.22 -19.61 -8.60
C GLU A 167 1.65 -19.08 -8.42
N ASN A 168 2.34 -18.82 -9.53
CA ASN A 168 3.68 -18.26 -9.51
C ASN A 168 3.69 -16.84 -8.94
N PHE A 169 2.71 -16.02 -9.32
CA PHE A 169 2.52 -14.68 -8.75
C PHE A 169 2.25 -14.75 -7.25
N ALA A 170 1.32 -15.58 -6.81
CA ALA A 170 0.95 -15.74 -5.41
C ALA A 170 2.15 -16.20 -4.57
N ALA A 171 2.90 -17.20 -5.05
CA ALA A 171 4.11 -17.68 -4.38
C ALA A 171 5.18 -16.58 -4.28
N ALA A 172 5.41 -15.82 -5.35
CA ALA A 172 6.39 -14.74 -5.36
C ALA A 172 6.03 -13.61 -4.38
N VAL A 173 4.75 -13.24 -4.32
CA VAL A 173 4.27 -12.16 -3.46
C VAL A 173 4.27 -12.58 -1.99
N THR A 174 3.82 -13.80 -1.68
CA THR A 174 3.79 -14.30 -0.29
C THR A 174 5.17 -14.62 0.28
N ALA A 175 6.17 -14.82 -0.59
CA ALA A 175 7.56 -14.98 -0.17
C ALA A 175 8.27 -13.66 0.19
N LEU A 176 7.62 -12.49 -0.02
CA LEU A 176 8.19 -11.20 0.36
C LEU A 176 8.19 -11.08 1.89
N PRO A 177 9.34 -10.80 2.52
CA PRO A 177 9.37 -10.53 3.95
C PRO A 177 8.55 -9.28 4.27
N ILE A 178 7.87 -9.32 5.40
CA ILE A 178 7.12 -8.20 5.96
C ILE A 178 7.94 -7.65 7.13
N TRP A 179 8.01 -6.33 7.23
CA TRP A 179 8.64 -5.67 8.37
C TRP A 179 8.01 -6.13 9.69
N GLU A 180 8.85 -6.49 10.67
CA GLU A 180 8.40 -7.03 11.97
C GLU A 180 7.49 -6.09 12.77
N GLY A 181 7.58 -4.77 12.53
CA GLY A 181 6.73 -3.77 13.16
C GLY A 181 5.36 -3.60 12.50
N ALA A 182 5.07 -4.31 11.41
CA ALA A 182 3.75 -4.31 10.79
C ALA A 182 2.79 -5.26 11.52
N VAL A 183 1.54 -4.86 11.61
CA VAL A 183 0.46 -5.73 12.13
C VAL A 183 -0.15 -6.49 10.95
N CYS A 184 0.01 -7.82 10.94
CA CYS A 184 -0.58 -8.69 9.93
C CYS A 184 -2.06 -8.95 10.24
N ILE A 185 -2.91 -8.73 9.24
CA ILE A 185 -4.38 -8.82 9.36
C ILE A 185 -4.90 -9.86 8.37
N PRO A 186 -5.37 -11.02 8.85
CA PRO A 186 -5.95 -12.05 8.00
C PRO A 186 -7.19 -11.55 7.25
N THR A 187 -7.30 -11.87 5.96
CA THR A 187 -8.43 -11.47 5.11
C THR A 187 -9.30 -12.63 4.64
N ASP A 188 -9.12 -13.81 5.20
CA ASP A 188 -9.91 -15.02 4.98
C ASP A 188 -11.26 -15.04 5.70
N ARG A 189 -11.72 -13.89 6.14
CA ARG A 189 -12.93 -13.66 6.96
C ARG A 189 -13.80 -12.55 6.35
N PRO A 190 -15.07 -12.41 6.82
CA PRO A 190 -15.92 -11.30 6.41
C PRO A 190 -15.31 -9.94 6.70
N LEU A 191 -15.64 -8.94 5.86
CA LEU A 191 -15.04 -7.61 5.93
C LEU A 191 -15.16 -6.95 7.31
N HIS A 192 -16.31 -7.10 8.00
CA HIS A 192 -16.49 -6.56 9.34
C HIS A 192 -15.47 -7.11 10.35
N GLY A 193 -15.08 -8.38 10.23
CA GLY A 193 -14.04 -8.98 11.09
C GLY A 193 -12.63 -8.44 10.78
N VAL A 194 -12.35 -8.14 9.50
CA VAL A 194 -11.12 -7.45 9.09
C VAL A 194 -11.09 -6.06 9.72
N ILE A 195 -12.17 -5.29 9.60
CA ILE A 195 -12.28 -3.93 10.16
C ILE A 195 -12.10 -3.94 11.68
N GLN A 196 -12.72 -4.87 12.39
CA GLN A 196 -12.56 -4.96 13.86
C GLN A 196 -11.09 -5.21 14.24
N THR A 197 -10.39 -6.07 13.50
CA THR A 197 -8.96 -6.32 13.73
C THR A 197 -8.12 -5.06 13.45
N MET A 198 -8.45 -4.31 12.39
CA MET A 198 -7.78 -3.03 12.08
C MET A 198 -8.02 -1.99 13.17
N LEU A 199 -9.26 -1.85 13.67
CA LEU A 199 -9.61 -0.93 14.76
C LEU A 199 -8.79 -1.23 16.02
N ASN A 200 -8.70 -2.51 16.39
CA ASN A 200 -7.91 -2.93 17.56
C ASN A 200 -6.40 -2.62 17.38
N ALA A 201 -5.89 -2.72 16.15
CA ALA A 201 -4.49 -2.41 15.87
C ALA A 201 -4.19 -0.90 15.84
N LEU A 202 -5.20 -0.05 15.68
CA LEU A 202 -5.08 1.41 15.66
C LEU A 202 -5.31 2.07 17.03
N ALA A 203 -5.92 1.35 17.97
CA ALA A 203 -6.14 1.82 19.34
C ALA A 203 -4.83 1.96 20.12
#